data_6eb5329016a85cf6a80acf91f4efdb7a
#
_entry.id   6eb5329016a85cf6a80acf91f4efdb7a
#
_cell.length_a   1.000
_cell.length_b   1.000
_cell.length_c   1.000
_cell.angle_alpha   90.00
_cell.angle_beta   90.00
_cell.angle_gamma   90.00
#
_symmetry.space_group_name_H-M   'P 1'
#
loop_
_entity.id
_entity.type
_entity.pdbx_description
1 polymer ?
#
loop_
_entity_poly.entity_id
_entity_poly.type
_entity_poly.pdbx_seq_one_letter_code
_entity_poly.pdbx_strand_id
1 'polypeptide(L)'
;MPSELNGHHGDTPLVDSFVAKAKVLIGHPRPARTEREVQRRRWTINGDFTTLRPTGVARYAREVTMALDTLILEGHPLARDLDIDIVVPRPLSEPLPLDTIPVRLVPEFSRPRLPQFWVQAQLPRHVPGGLLSFCNLAPVAVRHQIACIHDMHTRLMPASYGWGFRWAHRLILPALGRRAARITTVSQFSRSHLVAFGIAPEDNIVVTYNGSEHAQRWNAEGSSLNVAGGRPYVLCLGRRDQDYKNTELLVRLAPFLDEIGLDLWMMGDVDEATIRRYVPNVPDNIVLLGRIGDDDFKKALEGALCFLFPSRIEGFGLPAVEAMASGCPVIASTSPCLPEICGDCALYADPDDLPSWAEKVRLLMLAPTLREWLISKGEIRASRYSWRWIAWKYLELMVEVDADFGVFDLR
;
A
#
# COMPACT_ATOMS: atom_id res chain seq x y z
N MET A 1 0.06 51.04 -4.19
CA MET A 1 1.14 50.31 -4.87
C MET A 1 1.42 49.07 -4.07
N PRO A 2 1.03 47.87 -4.51
CA PRO A 2 1.46 46.60 -3.94
C PRO A 2 2.56 45.99 -4.82
N SER A 3 3.64 45.59 -4.19
CA SER A 3 4.80 44.92 -4.79
C SER A 3 4.49 43.45 -5.07
N GLU A 4 4.84 43.05 -6.26
CA GLU A 4 4.75 41.71 -6.83
C GLU A 4 5.57 40.71 -6.00
N LEU A 5 4.95 39.58 -5.67
CA LEU A 5 5.61 38.34 -5.31
C LEU A 5 5.25 37.28 -6.34
N ASN A 6 6.06 37.23 -7.39
CA ASN A 6 6.09 36.13 -8.35
C ASN A 6 6.78 34.93 -7.71
N GLY A 7 5.99 33.97 -7.25
CA GLY A 7 6.43 32.61 -6.91
C GLY A 7 6.12 31.66 -8.06
N HIS A 8 7.09 31.38 -8.90
CA HIS A 8 7.02 30.32 -9.90
C HIS A 8 6.99 28.96 -9.18
N HIS A 9 5.81 28.39 -9.03
CA HIS A 9 5.67 26.95 -8.88
C HIS A 9 5.58 26.35 -10.29
N GLY A 10 6.70 25.75 -10.70
CA GLY A 10 6.75 24.97 -11.94
C GLY A 10 5.90 23.72 -11.83
N ASP A 11 4.65 23.79 -12.27
CA ASP A 11 3.87 22.63 -12.67
C ASP A 11 4.48 22.10 -13.98
N THR A 12 5.47 21.23 -13.86
CA THR A 12 5.93 20.44 -15.00
C THR A 12 4.92 19.33 -15.22
N PRO A 13 4.24 19.26 -16.36
CA PRO A 13 3.29 18.19 -16.62
C PRO A 13 4.07 16.88 -16.75
N LEU A 14 3.98 16.03 -15.75
CA LEU A 14 4.56 14.68 -15.72
C LEU A 14 4.12 13.85 -16.94
N VAL A 15 2.97 14.14 -17.53
CA VAL A 15 2.39 13.42 -18.66
C VAL A 15 3.17 13.61 -19.97
N ASP A 16 3.62 14.83 -20.28
CA ASP A 16 4.30 15.11 -21.58
C ASP A 16 5.74 14.58 -21.63
N SER A 17 6.43 14.56 -20.50
CA SER A 17 7.76 13.94 -20.38
C SER A 17 7.73 12.42 -20.62
N PHE A 18 6.61 11.76 -20.25
CA PHE A 18 6.45 10.31 -20.35
C PHE A 18 6.13 9.84 -21.77
N VAL A 19 5.34 10.58 -22.51
CA VAL A 19 5.06 10.25 -23.92
C VAL A 19 6.32 10.35 -24.78
N ALA A 20 7.24 11.27 -24.46
CA ALA A 20 8.52 11.39 -25.16
C ALA A 20 9.47 10.22 -24.85
N LYS A 21 9.55 9.76 -23.57
CA LYS A 21 10.37 8.59 -23.20
C LYS A 21 9.82 7.27 -23.75
N ALA A 22 8.50 7.09 -23.76
CA ALA A 22 7.87 5.91 -24.35
C ALA A 22 8.13 5.81 -25.87
N LYS A 23 8.22 6.95 -26.59
CA LYS A 23 8.57 6.98 -28.02
C LYS A 23 10.03 6.62 -28.29
N VAL A 24 10.94 6.80 -27.35
CA VAL A 24 12.35 6.42 -27.46
C VAL A 24 12.54 4.92 -27.24
N LEU A 25 11.70 4.30 -26.40
CA LEU A 25 11.71 2.85 -26.16
C LEU A 25 11.01 2.03 -27.25
N ILE A 26 10.11 2.66 -28.03
CA ILE A 26 9.44 2.02 -29.18
C ILE A 26 10.18 2.42 -30.45
N GLY A 27 11.27 1.73 -30.77
CA GLY A 27 12.02 1.92 -32.01
C GLY A 27 11.12 1.83 -33.25
N HIS A 28 11.41 2.66 -34.28
CA HIS A 28 10.71 2.69 -35.56
C HIS A 28 10.52 1.31 -36.18
N PRO A 29 9.42 1.04 -36.90
CA PRO A 29 9.20 -0.27 -37.54
C PRO A 29 10.30 -0.57 -38.57
N ARG A 30 11.09 -1.61 -38.31
CA ARG A 30 12.04 -2.16 -39.27
C ARG A 30 11.33 -3.04 -40.28
N PRO A 31 11.85 -3.13 -41.52
CA PRO A 31 11.32 -4.02 -42.53
C PRO A 31 11.49 -5.50 -42.12
N ALA A 32 10.57 -6.34 -42.59
CA ALA A 32 10.38 -7.74 -42.26
C ALA A 32 11.69 -8.50 -42.01
N ARG A 33 11.92 -8.89 -40.75
CA ARG A 33 12.89 -9.93 -40.40
C ARG A 33 12.22 -11.29 -40.62
N THR A 34 12.91 -12.17 -41.32
CA THR A 34 12.73 -13.63 -41.33
C THR A 34 12.34 -14.09 -39.92
N GLU A 35 11.35 -14.98 -39.81
CA GLU A 35 10.81 -15.59 -38.57
C GLU A 35 11.95 -16.05 -37.64
N ARG A 36 12.51 -15.14 -36.86
CA ARG A 36 13.17 -15.51 -35.62
C ARG A 36 12.03 -15.82 -34.64
N GLU A 37 12.05 -17.00 -34.07
CA GLU A 37 11.24 -17.32 -32.89
C GLU A 37 11.28 -16.11 -31.95
N VAL A 38 10.13 -15.45 -31.80
CA VAL A 38 10.02 -14.32 -30.90
C VAL A 38 10.23 -14.90 -29.50
N GLN A 39 11.39 -14.60 -28.91
CA GLN A 39 11.74 -15.09 -27.60
C GLN A 39 10.76 -14.45 -26.60
N ARG A 40 9.79 -15.24 -26.13
CA ARG A 40 8.78 -14.78 -25.18
C ARG A 40 9.43 -14.42 -23.86
N ARG A 41 9.09 -13.26 -23.32
CA ARG A 41 9.46 -12.80 -22.00
C ARG A 41 8.66 -13.58 -20.97
N ARG A 42 9.30 -14.44 -20.19
CA ARG A 42 8.62 -15.26 -19.20
C ARG A 42 8.75 -14.67 -17.81
N TRP A 43 7.63 -14.47 -17.15
CA TRP A 43 7.57 -13.94 -15.79
C TRP A 43 6.60 -14.75 -14.94
N THR A 44 6.87 -14.77 -13.64
CA THR A 44 6.01 -15.42 -12.66
C THR A 44 5.70 -14.42 -11.54
N ILE A 45 4.46 -14.36 -11.10
CA ILE A 45 4.07 -13.63 -9.89
C ILE A 45 4.11 -14.59 -8.71
N ASN A 46 4.82 -14.19 -7.64
CA ASN A 46 4.80 -14.88 -6.37
C ASN A 46 3.44 -14.72 -5.69
N GLY A 47 2.60 -15.75 -5.76
CA GLY A 47 1.24 -15.78 -5.25
C GLY A 47 1.15 -16.10 -3.74
N ASP A 48 2.25 -16.07 -2.97
CA ASP A 48 2.20 -16.30 -1.52
C ASP A 48 1.26 -15.33 -0.79
N PHE A 49 1.05 -14.13 -1.33
CA PHE A 49 0.12 -13.13 -0.78
C PHE A 49 -1.33 -13.63 -0.65
N THR A 50 -1.74 -14.60 -1.46
CA THR A 50 -3.09 -15.19 -1.41
C THR A 50 -3.35 -15.98 -0.11
N THR A 51 -2.30 -16.28 0.63
CA THR A 51 -2.38 -16.95 1.94
C THR A 51 -2.35 -15.98 3.12
N LEU A 52 -2.10 -14.71 2.86
CA LEU A 52 -2.04 -13.68 3.89
C LEU A 52 -3.45 -13.22 4.29
N ARG A 53 -3.57 -12.79 5.54
CA ARG A 53 -4.79 -12.07 5.95
C ARG A 53 -4.90 -10.76 5.17
N PRO A 54 -6.12 -10.24 4.96
CA PRO A 54 -6.30 -8.92 4.34
C PRO A 54 -5.52 -7.84 5.12
N THR A 55 -4.47 -7.32 4.49
CA THR A 55 -3.60 -6.26 5.00
C THR A 55 -3.23 -5.34 3.86
N GLY A 56 -2.70 -4.16 4.12
CA GLY A 56 -2.23 -3.25 3.06
C GLY A 56 -1.23 -3.90 2.10
N VAL A 57 -0.34 -4.78 2.62
CA VAL A 57 0.64 -5.52 1.80
C VAL A 57 -0.06 -6.53 0.87
N ALA A 58 -1.03 -7.29 1.39
CA ALA A 58 -1.79 -8.24 0.59
C ALA A 58 -2.68 -7.52 -0.44
N ARG A 59 -3.26 -6.37 -0.07
CA ARG A 59 -4.03 -5.51 -0.98
C ARG A 59 -3.14 -5.00 -2.12
N TYR A 60 -1.97 -4.46 -1.80
CA TYR A 60 -1.01 -4.04 -2.82
C TYR A 60 -0.75 -5.14 -3.86
N ALA A 61 -0.39 -6.34 -3.39
CA ALA A 61 -0.10 -7.46 -4.28
C ALA A 61 -1.30 -7.84 -5.17
N ARG A 62 -2.50 -7.90 -4.59
CA ARG A 62 -3.74 -8.21 -5.32
C ARG A 62 -4.04 -7.15 -6.38
N GLU A 63 -4.02 -5.88 -5.99
CA GLU A 63 -4.40 -4.77 -6.87
C GLU A 63 -3.39 -4.57 -8.02
N VAL A 64 -2.09 -4.67 -7.74
CA VAL A 64 -1.06 -4.60 -8.79
C VAL A 64 -1.21 -5.77 -9.76
N THR A 65 -1.50 -6.99 -9.26
CA THR A 65 -1.73 -8.17 -10.11
C THR A 65 -2.94 -7.96 -11.02
N MET A 66 -4.06 -7.48 -10.49
CA MET A 66 -5.26 -7.17 -11.27
C MET A 66 -5.03 -6.06 -12.29
N ALA A 67 -4.30 -5.03 -11.93
CA ALA A 67 -3.98 -3.92 -12.83
C ALA A 67 -3.01 -4.36 -13.95
N LEU A 68 -2.06 -5.27 -13.66
CA LEU A 68 -1.22 -5.91 -14.68
C LEU A 68 -2.06 -6.72 -15.65
N ASP A 69 -2.99 -7.54 -15.14
CA ASP A 69 -3.90 -8.34 -15.96
C ASP A 69 -4.73 -7.46 -16.91
N THR A 70 -5.27 -6.36 -16.40
CA THR A 70 -6.01 -5.37 -17.21
C THR A 70 -5.13 -4.78 -18.32
N LEU A 71 -3.88 -4.37 -18.02
CA LEU A 71 -2.98 -3.81 -19.03
C LEU A 71 -2.61 -4.84 -20.11
N ILE A 72 -2.47 -6.11 -19.73
CA ILE A 72 -2.19 -7.21 -20.68
C ILE A 72 -3.43 -7.45 -21.55
N LEU A 73 -4.63 -7.52 -20.97
CA LEU A 73 -5.88 -7.68 -21.69
C LEU A 73 -6.12 -6.58 -22.73
N GLU A 74 -5.79 -5.33 -22.37
CA GLU A 74 -5.86 -4.17 -23.27
C GLU A 74 -4.77 -4.15 -24.36
N GLY A 75 -3.83 -5.10 -24.34
CA GLY A 75 -2.75 -5.17 -25.32
C GLY A 75 -1.70 -4.05 -25.17
N HIS A 76 -1.39 -3.66 -23.93
CA HIS A 76 -0.40 -2.61 -23.67
C HIS A 76 0.95 -2.92 -24.36
N PRO A 77 1.62 -1.95 -25.04
CA PRO A 77 2.84 -2.21 -25.82
C PRO A 77 3.97 -2.87 -25.03
N LEU A 78 4.14 -2.53 -23.74
CA LEU A 78 5.16 -3.14 -22.86
C LEU A 78 4.81 -4.58 -22.43
N ALA A 79 3.57 -5.02 -22.65
CA ALA A 79 3.11 -6.38 -22.39
C ALA A 79 3.23 -7.27 -23.64
N ARG A 80 3.71 -6.73 -24.78
CA ARG A 80 3.90 -7.53 -25.98
C ARG A 80 4.91 -8.66 -25.71
N ASP A 81 4.58 -9.85 -26.19
CA ASP A 81 5.38 -11.06 -26.03
C ASP A 81 5.64 -11.48 -24.56
N LEU A 82 4.86 -10.95 -23.63
CA LEU A 82 4.89 -11.32 -22.21
C LEU A 82 4.06 -12.58 -21.99
N ASP A 83 4.73 -13.61 -21.45
CA ASP A 83 4.11 -14.83 -20.92
C ASP A 83 4.25 -14.78 -19.39
N ILE A 84 3.15 -14.55 -18.68
CA ILE A 84 3.16 -14.35 -17.23
C ILE A 84 2.12 -15.24 -16.57
N ASP A 85 2.49 -15.88 -15.46
CA ASP A 85 1.60 -16.64 -14.59
C ASP A 85 1.69 -16.19 -13.14
N ILE A 86 0.73 -16.61 -12.33
CA ILE A 86 0.81 -16.50 -10.86
C ILE A 86 0.94 -17.90 -10.26
N VAL A 87 1.95 -18.11 -9.43
CA VAL A 87 2.16 -19.37 -8.72
C VAL A 87 1.70 -19.24 -7.28
N VAL A 88 0.76 -20.10 -6.87
CA VAL A 88 0.16 -20.07 -5.53
C VAL A 88 0.49 -21.34 -4.74
N PRO A 89 0.74 -21.24 -3.39
CA PRO A 89 1.06 -22.39 -2.56
C PRO A 89 -0.16 -23.23 -2.15
N ARG A 90 -1.37 -22.69 -2.30
CA ARG A 90 -2.63 -23.33 -1.91
C ARG A 90 -3.75 -22.98 -2.89
N PRO A 91 -4.77 -23.82 -2.99
CA PRO A 91 -6.01 -23.43 -3.69
C PRO A 91 -6.52 -22.10 -3.14
N LEU A 92 -6.98 -21.23 -4.03
CA LEU A 92 -7.58 -19.96 -3.65
C LEU A 92 -8.92 -20.22 -2.95
N SER A 93 -9.18 -19.54 -1.83
CA SER A 93 -10.50 -19.55 -1.18
C SER A 93 -11.55 -18.83 -2.03
N GLU A 94 -11.13 -17.78 -2.72
CA GLU A 94 -11.91 -17.01 -3.67
C GLU A 94 -11.07 -16.80 -4.94
N PRO A 95 -11.64 -16.94 -6.14
CA PRO A 95 -10.92 -16.66 -7.38
C PRO A 95 -10.38 -15.21 -7.40
N LEU A 96 -9.18 -15.03 -7.91
CA LEU A 96 -8.74 -13.70 -8.31
C LEU A 96 -9.48 -13.34 -9.61
N PRO A 97 -10.03 -12.12 -9.73
CA PRO A 97 -10.69 -11.67 -10.96
C PRO A 97 -9.63 -11.31 -12.02
N LEU A 98 -9.05 -12.33 -12.64
CA LEU A 98 -8.03 -12.24 -13.68
C LEU A 98 -8.56 -12.85 -14.96
N ASP A 99 -8.37 -12.15 -16.08
CA ASP A 99 -8.82 -12.57 -17.40
C ASP A 99 -7.72 -13.21 -18.24
N THR A 100 -6.46 -12.79 -18.05
CA THR A 100 -5.33 -13.18 -18.89
C THR A 100 -4.22 -13.92 -18.14
N ILE A 101 -4.02 -13.62 -16.86
CA ILE A 101 -2.94 -14.22 -16.06
C ILE A 101 -3.41 -15.54 -15.42
N PRO A 102 -2.90 -16.70 -15.90
CA PRO A 102 -3.30 -17.99 -15.35
C PRO A 102 -2.75 -18.20 -13.94
N VAL A 103 -3.56 -18.86 -13.10
CA VAL A 103 -3.18 -19.26 -11.75
C VAL A 103 -2.71 -20.70 -11.74
N ARG A 104 -1.47 -20.93 -11.31
CA ARG A 104 -0.85 -22.27 -11.22
C ARG A 104 -0.59 -22.66 -9.77
N LEU A 105 -1.15 -23.78 -9.35
CA LEU A 105 -0.98 -24.30 -8.01
C LEU A 105 0.33 -25.10 -7.89
N VAL A 106 1.18 -24.73 -6.93
CA VAL A 106 2.37 -25.47 -6.51
C VAL A 106 2.27 -25.73 -5.01
N PRO A 107 1.71 -26.87 -4.58
CA PRO A 107 1.40 -27.11 -3.18
C PRO A 107 2.64 -27.09 -2.26
N GLU A 108 2.46 -26.59 -1.05
CA GLU A 108 3.49 -26.67 -0.01
C GLU A 108 3.75 -28.10 0.40
N PHE A 109 5.05 -28.47 0.54
CA PHE A 109 5.43 -29.82 0.98
C PHE A 109 5.32 -30.06 2.50
N SER A 110 5.40 -28.98 3.30
CA SER A 110 5.45 -29.09 4.75
C SER A 110 4.13 -28.78 5.45
N ARG A 111 3.80 -29.61 6.46
CA ARG A 111 2.76 -29.33 7.45
C ARG A 111 3.33 -29.63 8.84
N PRO A 112 3.33 -28.68 9.79
CA PRO A 112 2.84 -27.32 9.69
C PRO A 112 3.65 -26.49 8.68
N ARG A 113 3.03 -25.41 8.16
CA ARG A 113 3.69 -24.48 7.22
C ARG A 113 4.95 -23.93 7.88
N LEU A 114 6.10 -24.18 7.26
CA LEU A 114 7.35 -23.53 7.65
C LEU A 114 7.39 -22.14 6.99
N PRO A 115 7.40 -21.05 7.77
CA PRO A 115 7.48 -19.70 7.21
C PRO A 115 8.65 -19.62 6.23
N GLN A 116 8.41 -19.07 5.07
CA GLN A 116 9.41 -18.85 4.01
C GLN A 116 9.95 -20.11 3.29
N PHE A 117 9.69 -21.34 3.76
CA PHE A 117 10.23 -22.52 3.08
C PHE A 117 9.72 -22.62 1.63
N TRP A 118 8.42 -22.40 1.42
CA TRP A 118 7.85 -22.40 0.09
C TRP A 118 8.48 -21.30 -0.80
N VAL A 119 8.55 -20.07 -0.31
CA VAL A 119 9.12 -18.92 -1.03
C VAL A 119 10.62 -19.15 -1.32
N GLN A 120 11.41 -19.60 -0.33
CA GLN A 120 12.85 -19.69 -0.49
C GLN A 120 13.32 -20.96 -1.23
N ALA A 121 12.60 -22.09 -1.09
CA ALA A 121 13.05 -23.36 -1.59
C ALA A 121 12.18 -23.95 -2.73
N GLN A 122 10.85 -23.84 -2.65
CA GLN A 122 9.97 -24.45 -3.65
C GLN A 122 9.73 -23.54 -4.84
N LEU A 123 9.28 -22.30 -4.61
CA LEU A 123 8.97 -21.34 -5.65
C LEU A 123 10.10 -21.18 -6.70
N PRO A 124 11.39 -21.05 -6.33
CA PRO A 124 12.46 -20.89 -7.33
C PRO A 124 12.53 -21.97 -8.41
N ARG A 125 12.09 -23.19 -8.10
CA ARG A 125 12.08 -24.31 -9.05
C ARG A 125 10.97 -24.21 -10.11
N HIS A 126 10.04 -23.31 -9.90
CA HIS A 126 8.87 -23.12 -10.76
C HIS A 126 8.86 -21.75 -11.46
N VAL A 127 9.99 -21.03 -11.40
CA VAL A 127 10.19 -19.72 -12.04
C VAL A 127 11.08 -19.92 -13.27
N PRO A 128 10.53 -19.98 -14.48
CA PRO A 128 11.29 -20.23 -15.70
C PRO A 128 12.02 -19.00 -16.25
N GLY A 129 11.74 -17.81 -15.72
CA GLY A 129 12.27 -16.52 -16.17
C GLY A 129 12.34 -15.52 -15.04
N GLY A 130 11.74 -14.34 -15.23
CA GLY A 130 11.66 -13.29 -14.21
C GLY A 130 10.63 -13.60 -13.11
N LEU A 131 10.79 -12.99 -11.94
CA LEU A 131 9.90 -13.13 -10.80
C LEU A 131 9.45 -11.77 -10.28
N LEU A 132 8.15 -11.60 -10.06
CA LEU A 132 7.57 -10.49 -9.31
C LEU A 132 7.19 -10.95 -7.91
N SER A 133 7.68 -10.27 -6.88
CA SER A 133 7.31 -10.53 -5.48
C SER A 133 6.86 -9.23 -4.82
N PHE A 134 5.59 -9.18 -4.39
CA PHE A 134 4.94 -7.95 -3.92
C PHE A 134 4.84 -7.83 -2.39
N CYS A 135 5.33 -8.80 -1.60
CA CYS A 135 5.07 -8.89 -0.17
C CYS A 135 6.34 -9.03 0.68
N ASN A 136 7.18 -8.00 0.75
CA ASN A 136 8.37 -7.89 1.58
C ASN A 136 9.41 -9.02 1.45
N LEU A 137 8.98 -10.23 1.15
CA LEU A 137 9.84 -11.41 1.10
C LEU A 137 9.78 -12.07 -0.27
N ALA A 138 10.97 -12.34 -0.81
CA ALA A 138 11.17 -12.99 -2.09
C ALA A 138 12.32 -14.01 -1.99
N PRO A 139 12.42 -14.98 -2.89
CA PRO A 139 13.49 -15.97 -2.85
C PRO A 139 14.85 -15.32 -3.16
N VAL A 140 15.80 -15.50 -2.24
CA VAL A 140 17.17 -14.98 -2.41
C VAL A 140 17.89 -15.66 -3.58
N ALA A 141 17.49 -16.88 -3.95
CA ALA A 141 18.14 -17.67 -5.02
C ALA A 141 17.89 -17.10 -6.42
N VAL A 142 16.76 -16.43 -6.64
CA VAL A 142 16.38 -15.86 -7.94
C VAL A 142 17.02 -14.48 -8.10
N ARG A 143 17.75 -14.25 -9.19
CA ARG A 143 18.37 -12.94 -9.51
C ARG A 143 17.51 -12.11 -10.45
N HIS A 144 16.94 -12.75 -11.45
CA HIS A 144 16.03 -12.14 -12.40
C HIS A 144 14.69 -11.90 -11.71
N GLN A 145 14.64 -10.90 -10.82
CA GLN A 145 13.43 -10.59 -10.07
C GLN A 145 13.32 -9.10 -9.69
N ILE A 146 12.07 -8.68 -9.53
CA ILE A 146 11.69 -7.41 -8.93
C ILE A 146 10.99 -7.73 -7.62
N ALA A 147 11.50 -7.22 -6.50
CA ALA A 147 10.95 -7.48 -5.18
C ALA A 147 10.50 -6.19 -4.50
N CYS A 148 9.24 -6.15 -4.05
CA CYS A 148 8.71 -5.03 -3.29
C CYS A 148 9.00 -5.22 -1.79
N ILE A 149 9.66 -4.25 -1.19
CA ILE A 149 9.87 -4.14 0.26
C ILE A 149 9.14 -2.89 0.74
N HIS A 150 8.00 -3.08 1.40
CA HIS A 150 7.09 -1.99 1.77
C HIS A 150 7.68 -1.06 2.83
N ASP A 151 8.33 -1.63 3.83
CA ASP A 151 8.84 -0.88 4.98
C ASP A 151 9.96 -1.62 5.71
N MET A 152 10.53 -0.94 6.69
CA MET A 152 11.54 -1.48 7.59
C MET A 152 11.04 -1.53 9.05
N HIS A 153 9.72 -1.69 9.25
CA HIS A 153 9.10 -1.69 10.59
C HIS A 153 9.72 -2.73 11.53
N THR A 154 10.14 -3.89 11.01
CA THR A 154 10.86 -4.91 11.81
C THR A 154 12.15 -4.40 12.46
N ARG A 155 12.76 -3.34 11.90
CA ARG A 155 13.96 -2.69 12.45
C ARG A 155 13.64 -1.43 13.22
N LEU A 156 12.65 -0.67 12.78
CA LEU A 156 12.25 0.61 13.38
C LEU A 156 11.40 0.42 14.64
N MET A 157 10.53 -0.60 14.64
CA MET A 157 9.62 -0.93 15.76
C MET A 157 9.75 -2.41 16.13
N PRO A 158 10.94 -2.86 16.59
CA PRO A 158 11.21 -4.28 16.80
C PRO A 158 10.34 -4.93 17.87
N ALA A 159 9.83 -4.17 18.84
CA ALA A 159 8.93 -4.67 19.88
C ALA A 159 7.61 -5.22 19.32
N SER A 160 7.14 -4.71 18.16
CA SER A 160 5.90 -5.15 17.53
C SER A 160 6.02 -6.49 16.77
N TYR A 161 7.19 -7.13 16.78
CA TYR A 161 7.44 -8.36 15.99
C TYR A 161 8.17 -9.42 16.80
N GLY A 162 7.76 -10.68 16.62
CA GLY A 162 8.43 -11.83 17.24
C GLY A 162 9.91 -11.93 16.83
N TRP A 163 10.76 -12.41 17.73
CA TRP A 163 12.22 -12.46 17.53
C TRP A 163 12.63 -13.25 16.28
N GLY A 164 12.00 -14.40 16.02
CA GLY A 164 12.32 -15.23 14.85
C GLY A 164 12.01 -14.52 13.53
N PHE A 165 10.90 -13.80 13.46
CA PHE A 165 10.54 -12.99 12.29
C PHE A 165 11.54 -11.83 12.07
N ARG A 166 11.96 -11.18 13.15
CA ARG A 166 12.99 -10.11 13.11
C ARG A 166 14.33 -10.63 12.59
N TRP A 167 14.77 -11.79 13.07
CA TRP A 167 16.01 -12.41 12.63
C TRP A 167 15.95 -12.82 11.17
N ALA A 168 14.85 -13.45 10.73
CA ALA A 168 14.65 -13.83 9.35
C ALA A 168 14.73 -12.58 8.43
N HIS A 169 14.03 -11.50 8.76
CA HIS A 169 14.09 -10.24 8.02
C HIS A 169 15.50 -9.63 8.03
N ARG A 170 16.20 -9.69 9.17
CA ARG A 170 17.56 -9.15 9.29
C ARG A 170 18.57 -9.82 8.36
N LEU A 171 18.38 -11.10 8.07
CA LEU A 171 19.24 -11.88 7.18
C LEU A 171 18.77 -11.86 5.73
N ILE A 172 17.47 -12.04 5.49
CA ILE A 172 16.91 -12.20 4.15
C ILE A 172 16.92 -10.87 3.40
N LEU A 173 16.48 -9.75 4.00
CA LEU A 173 16.33 -8.49 3.27
C LEU A 173 17.64 -7.96 2.68
N PRO A 174 18.79 -7.91 3.40
CA PRO A 174 20.06 -7.48 2.79
C PRO A 174 20.55 -8.45 1.71
N ALA A 175 20.29 -9.76 1.87
CA ALA A 175 20.65 -10.74 0.84
C ALA A 175 19.78 -10.56 -0.41
N LEU A 176 18.50 -10.32 -0.24
CA LEU A 176 17.54 -10.02 -1.31
C LEU A 176 17.92 -8.74 -2.06
N GLY A 177 18.17 -7.64 -1.33
CA GLY A 177 18.51 -6.35 -1.93
C GLY A 177 19.81 -6.35 -2.75
N ARG A 178 20.77 -7.22 -2.37
CA ARG A 178 22.01 -7.41 -3.15
C ARG A 178 21.83 -8.30 -4.39
N ARG A 179 20.80 -9.11 -4.45
CA ARG A 179 20.64 -10.15 -5.48
C ARG A 179 19.50 -9.88 -6.46
N ALA A 180 18.44 -9.22 -6.02
CA ALA A 180 17.33 -8.86 -6.89
C ALA A 180 17.78 -7.84 -7.94
N ALA A 181 17.28 -7.97 -9.17
CA ALA A 181 17.57 -7.04 -10.23
C ALA A 181 17.07 -5.63 -9.90
N ARG A 182 15.88 -5.51 -9.32
CA ARG A 182 15.33 -4.25 -8.82
C ARG A 182 14.59 -4.47 -7.49
N ILE A 183 14.65 -3.46 -6.64
CA ILE A 183 13.80 -3.35 -5.45
C ILE A 183 12.78 -2.27 -5.70
N THR A 184 11.52 -2.54 -5.35
CA THR A 184 10.49 -1.49 -5.30
C THR A 184 10.06 -1.24 -3.86
N THR A 185 9.53 -0.06 -3.60
CA THR A 185 9.01 0.33 -2.28
C THR A 185 7.88 1.35 -2.43
N VAL A 186 7.14 1.61 -1.36
CA VAL A 186 5.86 2.30 -1.43
C VAL A 186 5.89 3.78 -1.05
N SER A 187 7.05 4.32 -0.66
CA SER A 187 7.24 5.75 -0.36
C SER A 187 8.72 6.15 -0.42
N GLN A 188 9.00 7.45 -0.53
CA GLN A 188 10.36 7.98 -0.40
C GLN A 188 10.91 7.76 1.02
N PHE A 189 10.01 7.86 2.02
CA PHE A 189 10.34 7.54 3.40
C PHE A 189 10.83 6.09 3.54
N SER A 190 10.11 5.12 2.98
CA SER A 190 10.55 3.71 2.97
C SER A 190 11.85 3.53 2.19
N ARG A 191 12.01 4.21 1.05
CA ARG A 191 13.24 4.19 0.24
C ARG A 191 14.44 4.66 1.06
N SER A 192 14.31 5.79 1.76
CA SER A 192 15.41 6.32 2.60
C SER A 192 15.85 5.33 3.68
N HIS A 193 14.91 4.60 4.28
CA HIS A 193 15.22 3.55 5.25
C HIS A 193 15.89 2.33 4.62
N LEU A 194 15.43 1.89 3.44
CA LEU A 194 16.09 0.79 2.73
C LEU A 194 17.56 1.12 2.44
N VAL A 195 17.85 2.35 2.03
CA VAL A 195 19.22 2.85 1.82
C VAL A 195 19.98 2.93 3.13
N ALA A 196 19.41 3.57 4.16
CA ALA A 196 20.05 3.77 5.46
C ALA A 196 20.41 2.47 6.17
N PHE A 197 19.57 1.43 6.01
CA PHE A 197 19.85 0.09 6.55
C PHE A 197 20.70 -0.79 5.63
N GLY A 198 21.21 -0.26 4.52
CA GLY A 198 22.08 -0.99 3.58
C GLY A 198 21.39 -2.19 2.93
N ILE A 199 20.08 -2.10 2.68
CA ILE A 199 19.33 -3.17 2.00
C ILE A 199 19.70 -3.21 0.53
N ALA A 200 19.61 -2.07 -0.18
CA ALA A 200 20.02 -1.93 -1.56
C ALA A 200 20.57 -0.52 -1.82
N PRO A 201 21.40 -0.32 -2.86
CA PRO A 201 21.82 1.01 -3.27
C PRO A 201 20.61 1.82 -3.79
N GLU A 202 20.71 3.14 -3.68
CA GLU A 202 19.61 4.05 -3.94
C GLU A 202 19.09 3.98 -5.39
N ASP A 203 19.99 3.80 -6.35
CA ASP A 203 19.71 3.66 -7.79
C ASP A 203 19.01 2.34 -8.16
N ASN A 204 19.07 1.33 -7.28
CA ASN A 204 18.36 0.07 -7.45
C ASN A 204 16.97 0.04 -6.78
N ILE A 205 16.55 1.15 -6.15
CA ILE A 205 15.26 1.23 -5.45
C ILE A 205 14.32 2.17 -6.18
N VAL A 206 13.18 1.65 -6.63
CA VAL A 206 12.13 2.41 -7.33
C VAL A 206 10.91 2.56 -6.42
N VAL A 207 10.41 3.79 -6.27
CA VAL A 207 9.17 4.05 -5.52
C VAL A 207 7.98 3.84 -6.43
N THR A 208 7.07 2.96 -6.01
CA THR A 208 5.87 2.57 -6.75
C THR A 208 4.59 2.91 -6.00
N TYR A 209 4.62 3.69 -4.93
CA TYR A 209 3.47 4.08 -4.13
C TYR A 209 2.37 2.98 -4.02
N ASN A 210 1.20 3.30 -3.47
CA ASN A 210 0.00 2.46 -3.57
C ASN A 210 -1.06 3.20 -4.38
N GLY A 211 -2.00 2.48 -5.00
CA GLY A 211 -3.17 3.08 -5.65
C GLY A 211 -4.35 3.23 -4.68
N SER A 212 -5.38 3.93 -5.15
CA SER A 212 -6.60 4.20 -4.37
C SER A 212 -7.88 3.73 -5.07
N GLU A 213 -7.83 3.34 -6.35
CA GLU A 213 -9.03 3.04 -7.16
C GLU A 213 -9.87 1.89 -6.60
N HIS A 214 -9.29 1.01 -5.78
CA HIS A 214 -10.04 -0.05 -5.11
C HIS A 214 -11.13 0.52 -4.19
N ALA A 215 -10.90 1.67 -3.54
CA ALA A 215 -11.89 2.32 -2.69
C ALA A 215 -13.12 2.82 -3.47
N GLN A 216 -12.98 3.08 -4.77
CA GLN A 216 -14.11 3.45 -5.63
C GLN A 216 -15.01 2.26 -5.98
N ARG A 217 -14.49 1.02 -5.85
CA ARG A 217 -15.27 -0.21 -6.08
C ARG A 217 -16.09 -0.66 -4.88
N TRP A 218 -15.84 -0.06 -3.71
CA TRP A 218 -16.58 -0.37 -2.49
C TRP A 218 -18.00 0.15 -2.58
N ASN A 219 -18.95 -0.58 -2.02
CA ASN A 219 -20.37 -0.25 -2.06
C ASN A 219 -20.93 -0.03 -0.65
N ALA A 220 -21.05 1.24 -0.22
CA ALA A 220 -21.61 1.59 1.08
C ALA A 220 -23.08 1.13 1.28
N GLU A 221 -23.84 0.92 0.19
CA GLU A 221 -25.22 0.41 0.27
C GLU A 221 -25.24 -1.08 0.63
N GLY A 222 -24.18 -1.82 0.29
CA GLY A 222 -24.00 -3.23 0.65
C GLY A 222 -23.59 -3.45 2.10
N SER A 223 -23.34 -2.36 2.85
CA SER A 223 -22.88 -2.41 4.25
C SER A 223 -23.94 -2.92 5.21
N SER A 224 -23.51 -3.71 6.18
CA SER A 224 -24.31 -4.14 7.32
C SER A 224 -24.31 -3.15 8.48
N LEU A 225 -23.47 -2.11 8.45
CA LEU A 225 -23.34 -1.13 9.52
C LEU A 225 -24.55 -0.19 9.57
N ASN A 226 -25.15 -0.08 10.75
CA ASN A 226 -26.16 0.93 11.01
C ASN A 226 -25.52 2.22 11.53
N VAL A 227 -25.38 3.22 10.66
CA VAL A 227 -24.85 4.55 11.00
C VAL A 227 -25.96 5.60 11.22
N ALA A 228 -27.24 5.22 11.03
CA ALA A 228 -28.37 6.14 11.13
C ALA A 228 -28.81 6.35 12.59
N GLY A 229 -29.07 7.60 12.97
CA GLY A 229 -29.69 7.97 14.26
C GLY A 229 -28.78 7.92 15.49
N GLY A 230 -27.48 7.64 15.31
CA GLY A 230 -26.48 7.68 16.38
C GLY A 230 -25.92 9.10 16.62
N ARG A 231 -25.07 9.22 17.64
CA ARG A 231 -24.25 10.43 17.84
C ARG A 231 -23.28 10.61 16.65
N PRO A 232 -22.91 11.84 16.28
CA PRO A 232 -21.81 12.06 15.36
C PRO A 232 -20.54 11.39 15.87
N TYR A 233 -19.67 10.94 14.97
CA TYR A 233 -18.49 10.18 15.36
C TYR A 233 -17.24 10.52 14.54
N VAL A 234 -16.10 10.19 15.10
CA VAL A 234 -14.84 10.09 14.40
C VAL A 234 -14.47 8.61 14.24
N LEU A 235 -13.87 8.25 13.09
CA LEU A 235 -13.49 6.88 12.80
C LEU A 235 -11.97 6.71 12.98
N CYS A 236 -11.54 5.56 13.48
CA CYS A 236 -10.12 5.23 13.60
C CYS A 236 -9.84 3.74 13.43
N LEU A 237 -8.56 3.41 13.20
CA LEU A 237 -8.05 2.04 13.15
C LEU A 237 -7.26 1.74 14.44
N GLY A 238 -7.77 0.84 15.26
CA GLY A 238 -7.07 0.35 16.46
C GLY A 238 -6.39 -1.00 16.23
N ARG A 239 -5.30 -1.24 16.94
CA ARG A 239 -4.55 -2.51 16.91
C ARG A 239 -4.05 -2.87 18.30
N ARG A 240 -4.26 -4.12 18.71
CA ARG A 240 -3.84 -4.64 20.00
C ARG A 240 -2.33 -4.85 20.13
N ASP A 241 -1.71 -5.36 19.07
CA ASP A 241 -0.35 -5.87 19.07
C ASP A 241 0.63 -5.00 18.24
N GLN A 242 0.22 -3.77 17.93
CA GLN A 242 1.02 -2.85 17.10
C GLN A 242 1.02 -1.45 17.72
N ASP A 243 1.92 -1.24 18.68
CA ASP A 243 2.04 0.03 19.44
C ASP A 243 2.26 1.24 18.53
N TYR A 244 2.87 1.04 17.37
CA TYR A 244 3.07 2.10 16.39
C TYR A 244 1.77 2.65 15.78
N LYS A 245 0.65 1.91 15.85
CA LYS A 245 -0.67 2.41 15.45
C LYS A 245 -1.30 3.36 16.48
N ASN A 246 -0.68 3.48 17.64
CA ASN A 246 -1.02 4.45 18.68
C ASN A 246 -2.46 4.37 19.18
N THR A 247 -2.94 3.13 19.41
CA THR A 247 -4.28 2.87 19.98
C THR A 247 -4.44 3.56 21.33
N GLU A 248 -3.36 3.73 22.11
CA GLU A 248 -3.36 4.44 23.38
C GLU A 248 -3.85 5.87 23.24
N LEU A 249 -3.32 6.65 22.30
CA LEU A 249 -3.75 8.03 22.06
C LEU A 249 -5.24 8.10 21.73
N LEU A 250 -5.74 7.18 20.88
CA LEU A 250 -7.15 7.12 20.48
C LEU A 250 -8.06 6.88 21.70
N VAL A 251 -7.70 5.94 22.57
CA VAL A 251 -8.44 5.65 23.79
C VAL A 251 -8.43 6.84 24.76
N ARG A 252 -7.28 7.50 24.93
CA ARG A 252 -7.15 8.68 25.78
C ARG A 252 -7.85 9.93 25.21
N LEU A 253 -8.11 9.97 23.90
CA LEU A 253 -8.87 11.04 23.25
C LEU A 253 -10.37 10.92 23.49
N ALA A 254 -10.90 9.71 23.76
CA ALA A 254 -12.32 9.46 23.88
C ALA A 254 -13.05 10.37 24.89
N PRO A 255 -12.54 10.67 26.10
CA PRO A 255 -13.20 11.60 27.02
C PRO A 255 -13.37 13.01 26.43
N PHE A 256 -12.38 13.54 25.70
CA PHE A 256 -12.49 14.83 25.02
C PHE A 256 -13.54 14.82 23.92
N LEU A 257 -13.64 13.71 23.19
CA LEU A 257 -14.69 13.53 22.19
C LEU A 257 -16.08 13.51 22.81
N ASP A 258 -16.23 12.87 23.97
CA ASP A 258 -17.48 12.82 24.71
C ASP A 258 -17.95 14.21 25.18
N GLU A 259 -17.04 15.04 25.69
CA GLU A 259 -17.31 16.43 26.11
C GLU A 259 -17.88 17.28 24.96
N ILE A 260 -17.51 16.99 23.73
CA ILE A 260 -18.00 17.70 22.53
C ILE A 260 -19.10 16.93 21.78
N GLY A 261 -19.63 15.86 22.36
CA GLY A 261 -20.78 15.12 21.86
C GLY A 261 -20.44 14.15 20.71
N LEU A 262 -19.20 13.66 20.61
CA LEU A 262 -18.75 12.73 19.59
C LEU A 262 -18.49 11.32 20.15
N ASP A 263 -18.79 10.32 19.33
CA ASP A 263 -18.36 8.96 19.56
C ASP A 263 -17.02 8.69 18.86
N LEU A 264 -16.24 7.75 19.40
CA LEU A 264 -15.04 7.19 18.79
C LEU A 264 -15.37 5.80 18.24
N TRP A 265 -15.53 5.70 16.93
CA TRP A 265 -15.72 4.42 16.27
C TRP A 265 -14.36 3.81 15.91
N MET A 266 -14.09 2.66 16.52
CA MET A 266 -12.79 2.00 16.38
C MET A 266 -12.95 0.68 15.64
N MET A 267 -12.39 0.62 14.42
CA MET A 267 -12.28 -0.62 13.65
C MET A 267 -10.94 -1.32 13.92
N GLY A 268 -10.88 -2.62 13.65
CA GLY A 268 -9.64 -3.40 13.73
C GLY A 268 -9.65 -4.43 14.85
N ASP A 269 -8.46 -4.89 15.22
CA ASP A 269 -8.28 -5.96 16.21
C ASP A 269 -8.07 -5.35 17.62
N VAL A 270 -9.12 -4.77 18.16
CA VAL A 270 -9.17 -4.15 19.48
C VAL A 270 -10.39 -4.66 20.22
N ASP A 271 -10.23 -4.97 21.50
CA ASP A 271 -11.27 -5.38 22.43
C ASP A 271 -11.23 -4.51 23.70
N GLU A 272 -12.23 -4.63 24.56
CA GLU A 272 -12.28 -3.91 25.83
C GLU A 272 -11.04 -4.19 26.71
N ALA A 273 -10.51 -5.41 26.69
CA ALA A 273 -9.32 -5.77 27.44
C ALA A 273 -8.10 -4.97 26.97
N THR A 274 -8.03 -4.65 25.66
CA THR A 274 -7.01 -3.76 25.11
C THR A 274 -7.18 -2.33 25.60
N ILE A 275 -8.42 -1.81 25.62
CA ILE A 275 -8.72 -0.45 26.09
C ILE A 275 -8.38 -0.29 27.58
N ARG A 276 -8.71 -1.30 28.40
CA ARG A 276 -8.42 -1.32 29.84
C ARG A 276 -6.91 -1.30 30.19
N ARG A 277 -6.02 -1.50 29.22
CA ARG A 277 -4.57 -1.29 29.42
C ARG A 277 -4.20 0.19 29.55
N TYR A 278 -5.01 1.07 28.96
CA TYR A 278 -4.72 2.51 28.86
C TYR A 278 -5.58 3.36 29.80
N VAL A 279 -6.79 2.86 30.12
CA VAL A 279 -7.75 3.54 31.00
C VAL A 279 -8.43 2.54 31.92
N PRO A 280 -8.72 2.88 33.18
CA PRO A 280 -9.33 1.93 34.13
C PRO A 280 -10.76 1.51 33.72
N ASN A 281 -11.53 2.43 33.16
CA ASN A 281 -12.89 2.18 32.69
C ASN A 281 -12.95 2.45 31.19
N VAL A 282 -13.66 1.60 30.44
CA VAL A 282 -13.90 1.83 29.01
C VAL A 282 -14.87 3.02 28.89
N PRO A 283 -14.51 4.09 28.18
CA PRO A 283 -15.42 5.20 27.93
C PRO A 283 -16.65 4.74 27.15
N ASP A 284 -17.84 5.21 27.53
CA ASP A 284 -19.12 4.80 26.94
C ASP A 284 -19.26 5.24 25.48
N ASN A 285 -18.53 6.27 25.06
CA ASN A 285 -18.50 6.77 23.70
C ASN A 285 -17.52 6.04 22.77
N ILE A 286 -16.91 4.93 23.21
CA ILE A 286 -16.11 4.07 22.33
C ILE A 286 -16.99 2.97 21.74
N VAL A 287 -17.12 2.96 20.42
CA VAL A 287 -17.83 1.91 19.68
C VAL A 287 -16.81 1.01 18.97
N LEU A 288 -16.75 -0.26 19.39
CA LEU A 288 -15.85 -1.25 18.79
C LEU A 288 -16.56 -1.95 17.63
N LEU A 289 -16.07 -1.69 16.41
CA LEU A 289 -16.60 -2.31 15.18
C LEU A 289 -15.98 -3.68 14.90
N GLY A 290 -14.86 -4.02 15.57
CA GLY A 290 -14.09 -5.19 15.22
C GLY A 290 -13.47 -5.10 13.83
N ARG A 291 -13.24 -6.24 13.19
CA ARG A 291 -12.78 -6.30 11.80
C ARG A 291 -13.98 -6.18 10.87
N ILE A 292 -14.02 -5.12 10.10
CA ILE A 292 -15.07 -4.85 9.12
C ILE A 292 -14.56 -5.07 7.70
N GLY A 293 -15.49 -5.33 6.78
CA GLY A 293 -15.21 -5.41 5.34
C GLY A 293 -15.03 -4.06 4.69
N ASP A 294 -14.71 -4.09 3.41
CA ASP A 294 -14.45 -2.89 2.62
C ASP A 294 -15.70 -2.00 2.48
N ASP A 295 -16.88 -2.59 2.25
CA ASP A 295 -18.15 -1.87 2.13
C ASP A 295 -18.58 -1.24 3.46
N ASP A 296 -18.37 -1.96 4.57
CA ASP A 296 -18.60 -1.41 5.92
C ASP A 296 -17.63 -0.28 6.22
N PHE A 297 -16.36 -0.40 5.83
CA PHE A 297 -15.36 0.65 6.02
C PHE A 297 -15.74 1.91 5.25
N LYS A 298 -16.15 1.77 3.98
CA LYS A 298 -16.66 2.89 3.20
C LYS A 298 -17.85 3.57 3.86
N LYS A 299 -18.83 2.77 4.31
CA LYS A 299 -20.01 3.28 5.02
C LYS A 299 -19.64 4.07 6.27
N ALA A 300 -18.69 3.54 7.05
CA ALA A 300 -18.20 4.20 8.25
C ALA A 300 -17.43 5.50 7.92
N LEU A 301 -16.68 5.55 6.83
CA LEU A 301 -15.98 6.75 6.38
C LEU A 301 -16.94 7.85 5.92
N GLU A 302 -17.97 7.50 5.15
CA GLU A 302 -18.98 8.46 4.64
C GLU A 302 -19.76 9.15 5.77
N GLY A 303 -20.01 8.44 6.87
CA GLY A 303 -20.71 8.98 8.04
C GLY A 303 -19.83 9.70 9.06
N ALA A 304 -18.52 9.55 8.98
CA ALA A 304 -17.60 10.10 9.97
C ALA A 304 -17.37 11.62 9.79
N LEU A 305 -17.18 12.32 10.90
CA LEU A 305 -16.66 13.69 10.88
C LEU A 305 -15.26 13.72 10.24
N CYS A 306 -14.40 12.78 10.64
CA CYS A 306 -13.06 12.59 10.09
C CYS A 306 -12.52 11.19 10.42
N PHE A 307 -11.45 10.81 9.74
CA PHE A 307 -10.66 9.62 10.03
C PHE A 307 -9.40 10.02 10.82
N LEU A 308 -9.22 9.44 12.01
CA LEU A 308 -8.05 9.66 12.86
C LEU A 308 -6.97 8.62 12.57
N PHE A 309 -5.78 9.07 12.20
CA PHE A 309 -4.67 8.19 11.83
C PHE A 309 -3.38 8.56 12.57
N PRO A 310 -3.28 8.25 13.89
CA PRO A 310 -2.21 8.69 14.77
C PRO A 310 -0.95 7.81 14.72
N SER A 311 -0.77 7.03 13.65
CA SER A 311 0.35 6.10 13.55
C SER A 311 1.70 6.82 13.70
N ARG A 312 2.57 6.26 14.54
CA ARG A 312 3.93 6.77 14.78
C ARG A 312 4.86 6.51 13.61
N ILE A 313 4.57 5.49 12.82
CA ILE A 313 5.31 5.11 11.64
C ILE A 313 4.42 4.37 10.65
N GLU A 314 4.61 4.65 9.36
CA GLU A 314 3.93 3.97 8.25
C GLU A 314 4.91 3.78 7.08
N GLY A 315 4.65 2.73 6.28
CA GLY A 315 5.31 2.58 4.99
C GLY A 315 4.68 3.47 3.92
N PHE A 316 3.33 3.62 3.97
CA PHE A 316 2.56 4.45 3.05
C PHE A 316 1.38 5.15 3.74
N GLY A 317 0.59 4.42 4.51
CA GLY A 317 -0.62 4.96 5.12
C GLY A 317 -1.87 4.77 4.25
N LEU A 318 -2.03 3.57 3.67
CA LEU A 318 -3.14 3.25 2.77
C LEU A 318 -4.52 3.63 3.34
N PRO A 319 -4.86 3.38 4.64
CA PRO A 319 -6.15 3.79 5.19
C PRO A 319 -6.42 5.31 5.13
N ALA A 320 -5.40 6.15 5.20
CA ALA A 320 -5.57 7.60 5.05
C ALA A 320 -5.93 7.99 3.61
N VAL A 321 -5.33 7.33 2.62
CA VAL A 321 -5.66 7.53 1.21
C VAL A 321 -7.04 6.96 0.88
N GLU A 322 -7.41 5.81 1.44
CA GLU A 322 -8.74 5.20 1.34
C GLU A 322 -9.81 6.13 1.93
N ALA A 323 -9.54 6.77 3.07
CA ALA A 323 -10.42 7.77 3.67
C ALA A 323 -10.59 9.00 2.76
N MET A 324 -9.51 9.54 2.23
CA MET A 324 -9.55 10.65 1.26
C MET A 324 -10.34 10.28 0.01
N ALA A 325 -10.12 9.10 -0.56
CA ALA A 325 -10.85 8.62 -1.75
C ALA A 325 -12.35 8.40 -1.51
N SER A 326 -12.75 8.25 -0.24
CA SER A 326 -14.14 8.10 0.21
C SER A 326 -14.76 9.41 0.72
N GLY A 327 -14.12 10.56 0.47
CA GLY A 327 -14.63 11.87 0.88
C GLY A 327 -14.60 12.11 2.41
N CYS A 328 -13.76 11.40 3.15
CA CYS A 328 -13.59 11.57 4.59
C CYS A 328 -12.33 12.40 4.89
N PRO A 329 -12.46 13.55 5.60
CA PRO A 329 -11.30 14.31 6.04
C PRO A 329 -10.37 13.49 6.93
N VAL A 330 -9.07 13.68 6.81
CA VAL A 330 -8.06 12.95 7.58
C VAL A 330 -7.37 13.87 8.58
N ILE A 331 -7.28 13.42 9.82
CA ILE A 331 -6.33 13.97 10.80
C ILE A 331 -5.24 12.90 10.96
N ALA A 332 -4.03 13.22 10.52
CA ALA A 332 -2.89 12.31 10.51
C ALA A 332 -1.82 12.74 11.50
N SER A 333 -0.96 11.81 11.90
CA SER A 333 0.23 12.18 12.65
C SER A 333 1.26 12.88 11.74
N THR A 334 2.18 13.62 12.37
CA THR A 334 3.36 14.21 11.72
C THR A 334 4.43 13.17 11.37
N SER A 335 4.14 11.87 11.48
CA SER A 335 5.06 10.80 11.02
C SER A 335 5.49 11.06 9.57
N PRO A 336 6.80 11.02 9.26
CA PRO A 336 7.33 11.56 8.00
C PRO A 336 6.71 11.01 6.71
N CYS A 337 6.22 9.77 6.73
CA CYS A 337 5.53 9.19 5.58
C CYS A 337 4.18 9.87 5.30
N LEU A 338 3.41 10.23 6.34
CA LEU A 338 2.06 10.74 6.17
C LEU A 338 2.01 12.12 5.50
N PRO A 339 2.87 13.10 5.84
CA PRO A 339 2.99 14.34 5.07
C PRO A 339 3.40 14.13 3.61
N GLU A 340 4.26 13.15 3.31
CA GLU A 340 4.62 12.78 1.94
C GLU A 340 3.37 12.34 1.15
N ILE A 341 2.54 11.49 1.78
CA ILE A 341 1.40 10.87 1.11
C ILE A 341 0.17 11.78 1.09
N CYS A 342 -0.20 12.36 2.21
CA CYS A 342 -1.42 13.16 2.32
C CYS A 342 -1.21 14.63 1.88
N GLY A 343 0.03 15.13 1.88
CA GLY A 343 0.34 16.52 1.48
C GLY A 343 -0.40 17.53 2.35
N ASP A 344 -0.93 18.56 1.73
CA ASP A 344 -1.77 19.61 2.34
C ASP A 344 -3.25 19.22 2.50
N CYS A 345 -3.61 17.97 2.18
CA CYS A 345 -4.99 17.49 2.17
C CYS A 345 -5.41 16.82 3.50
N ALA A 346 -4.60 16.92 4.55
CA ALA A 346 -4.89 16.44 5.90
C ALA A 346 -4.54 17.50 6.95
N LEU A 347 -5.16 17.42 8.11
CA LEU A 347 -4.67 18.10 9.31
C LEU A 347 -3.63 17.22 9.99
N TYR A 348 -2.64 17.84 10.62
CA TYR A 348 -1.54 17.12 11.26
C TYR A 348 -1.44 17.45 12.74
N ALA A 349 -1.15 16.41 13.54
CA ALA A 349 -0.84 16.53 14.96
C ALA A 349 0.33 15.61 15.34
N ASP A 350 1.14 16.01 16.30
CA ASP A 350 2.19 15.14 16.84
C ASP A 350 1.55 13.88 17.47
N PRO A 351 2.07 12.67 17.20
CA PRO A 351 1.49 11.43 17.74
C PRO A 351 1.54 11.33 19.27
N ASP A 352 2.26 12.21 19.95
CA ASP A 352 2.37 12.26 21.42
C ASP A 352 1.63 13.46 22.04
N ASP A 353 1.09 14.38 21.21
CA ASP A 353 0.39 15.60 21.67
C ASP A 353 -1.13 15.42 21.61
N LEU A 354 -1.70 14.76 22.63
CA LEU A 354 -3.15 14.56 22.76
C LEU A 354 -3.99 15.83 22.63
N PRO A 355 -3.64 16.98 23.28
CA PRO A 355 -4.37 18.24 23.11
C PRO A 355 -4.47 18.71 21.66
N SER A 356 -3.41 18.56 20.88
CA SER A 356 -3.41 18.92 19.44
C SER A 356 -4.42 18.09 18.66
N TRP A 357 -4.56 16.80 18.93
CA TRP A 357 -5.59 15.95 18.30
C TRP A 357 -7.00 16.42 18.63
N ALA A 358 -7.28 16.69 19.90
CA ALA A 358 -8.58 17.23 20.33
C ALA A 358 -8.90 18.56 19.66
N GLU A 359 -7.92 19.47 19.56
CA GLU A 359 -8.07 20.76 18.87
C GLU A 359 -8.40 20.58 17.38
N LYS A 360 -7.73 19.67 16.68
CA LYS A 360 -7.99 19.43 15.24
C LYS A 360 -9.38 18.84 15.00
N VAL A 361 -9.87 17.94 15.85
CA VAL A 361 -11.26 17.44 15.78
C VAL A 361 -12.24 18.58 15.99
N ARG A 362 -12.04 19.39 17.04
CA ARG A 362 -12.89 20.54 17.34
C ARG A 362 -12.89 21.56 16.19
N LEU A 363 -11.75 21.79 15.58
CA LEU A 363 -11.63 22.67 14.40
C LEU A 363 -12.52 22.20 13.25
N LEU A 364 -12.52 20.91 12.93
CA LEU A 364 -13.37 20.35 11.86
C LEU A 364 -14.86 20.44 12.18
N MET A 365 -15.26 20.34 13.46
CA MET A 365 -16.65 20.55 13.86
C MET A 365 -17.12 22.00 13.65
N LEU A 366 -16.24 22.95 13.96
CA LEU A 366 -16.58 24.39 13.98
C LEU A 366 -16.36 25.08 12.63
N ALA A 367 -15.65 24.44 11.69
CA ALA A 367 -15.28 25.00 10.41
C ALA A 367 -15.76 24.12 9.21
N PRO A 368 -17.06 24.09 8.88
CA PRO A 368 -17.59 23.29 7.77
C PRO A 368 -16.89 23.54 6.44
N THR A 369 -16.55 24.79 6.15
CA THR A 369 -15.83 25.17 4.92
C THR A 369 -14.44 24.57 4.84
N LEU A 370 -13.72 24.45 5.94
CA LEU A 370 -12.44 23.74 6.00
C LEU A 370 -12.65 22.24 5.75
N ARG A 371 -13.71 21.67 6.34
CA ARG A 371 -14.05 20.25 6.13
C ARG A 371 -14.35 19.98 4.65
N GLU A 372 -15.17 20.78 4.00
CA GLU A 372 -15.47 20.65 2.57
C GLU A 372 -14.22 20.82 1.69
N TRP A 373 -13.37 21.76 2.04
CA TRP A 373 -12.10 21.97 1.35
C TRP A 373 -11.18 20.73 1.47
N LEU A 374 -11.05 20.14 2.67
CA LEU A 374 -10.26 18.94 2.90
C LEU A 374 -10.82 17.73 2.14
N ILE A 375 -12.15 17.57 2.06
CA ILE A 375 -12.78 16.54 1.26
C ILE A 375 -12.38 16.68 -0.20
N SER A 376 -12.65 17.85 -0.82
CA SER A 376 -12.35 18.08 -2.22
C SER A 376 -10.87 17.92 -2.56
N LYS A 377 -9.97 18.42 -1.72
CA LYS A 377 -8.53 18.28 -1.89
C LYS A 377 -8.06 16.85 -1.67
N GLY A 378 -8.64 16.16 -0.69
CA GLY A 378 -8.34 14.76 -0.40
C GLY A 378 -8.68 13.84 -1.56
N GLU A 379 -9.86 13.99 -2.17
CA GLU A 379 -10.26 13.23 -3.35
C GLU A 379 -9.31 13.43 -4.53
N ILE A 380 -8.93 14.69 -4.81
CA ILE A 380 -7.95 15.03 -5.85
C ILE A 380 -6.57 14.43 -5.50
N ARG A 381 -6.17 14.46 -4.24
CA ARG A 381 -4.91 13.86 -3.81
C ARG A 381 -4.92 12.35 -3.97
N ALA A 382 -5.97 11.68 -3.53
CA ALA A 382 -6.14 10.24 -3.65
C ALA A 382 -6.14 9.78 -5.11
N SER A 383 -6.77 10.51 -6.03
CA SER A 383 -6.81 10.17 -7.46
C SER A 383 -5.46 10.17 -8.16
N ARG A 384 -4.42 10.78 -7.56
CA ARG A 384 -3.04 10.72 -8.07
C ARG A 384 -2.36 9.37 -7.80
N TYR A 385 -2.92 8.56 -6.93
CA TYR A 385 -2.42 7.24 -6.55
C TYR A 385 -3.15 6.16 -7.33
N SER A 386 -2.51 5.59 -8.35
CA SER A 386 -3.15 4.70 -9.32
C SER A 386 -2.46 3.34 -9.40
N TRP A 387 -3.24 2.27 -9.19
CA TRP A 387 -2.79 0.90 -9.40
C TRP A 387 -2.42 0.64 -10.86
N ARG A 388 -3.16 1.24 -11.78
CA ARG A 388 -2.86 1.15 -13.21
C ARG A 388 -1.49 1.74 -13.53
N TRP A 389 -1.15 2.91 -12.97
CA TRP A 389 0.16 3.53 -13.14
C TRP A 389 1.28 2.65 -12.53
N ILE A 390 1.03 2.05 -11.37
CA ILE A 390 1.99 1.15 -10.71
C ILE A 390 2.24 -0.09 -11.57
N ALA A 391 1.19 -0.72 -12.08
CA ALA A 391 1.27 -1.87 -12.97
C ALA A 391 2.06 -1.53 -14.25
N TRP A 392 1.78 -0.35 -14.84
CA TRP A 392 2.57 0.13 -15.97
C TRP A 392 4.06 0.28 -15.61
N LYS A 393 4.35 0.84 -14.42
CA LYS A 393 5.75 0.96 -13.94
C LYS A 393 6.43 -0.40 -13.74
N TYR A 394 5.69 -1.42 -13.30
CA TYR A 394 6.20 -2.78 -13.25
C TYR A 394 6.48 -3.34 -14.64
N LEU A 395 5.64 -3.09 -15.64
CA LEU A 395 5.91 -3.49 -17.02
C LEU A 395 7.19 -2.85 -17.57
N GLU A 396 7.43 -1.55 -17.26
CA GLU A 396 8.71 -0.90 -17.62
C GLU A 396 9.90 -1.58 -16.95
N LEU A 397 9.84 -1.80 -15.64
CA LEU A 397 10.90 -2.45 -14.90
C LEU A 397 11.16 -3.88 -15.37
N MET A 398 10.12 -4.61 -15.75
CA MET A 398 10.25 -5.94 -16.34
C MET A 398 11.00 -5.89 -17.67
N VAL A 399 10.73 -4.88 -18.51
CA VAL A 399 11.47 -4.68 -19.79
C VAL A 399 12.93 -4.35 -19.53
N GLU A 400 13.22 -3.43 -18.60
CA GLU A 400 14.60 -3.08 -18.21
C GLU A 400 15.36 -4.31 -17.68
N VAL A 401 14.74 -5.06 -16.78
CA VAL A 401 15.35 -6.25 -16.16
C VAL A 401 15.55 -7.36 -17.19
N ASP A 402 14.60 -7.59 -18.10
CA ASP A 402 14.76 -8.55 -19.19
C ASP A 402 15.95 -8.20 -20.10
N ALA A 403 16.16 -6.90 -20.37
CA ALA A 403 17.32 -6.42 -21.13
C ALA A 403 18.64 -6.64 -20.37
N ASP A 404 18.67 -6.33 -19.07
CA ASP A 404 19.86 -6.58 -18.22
C ASP A 404 20.25 -8.07 -18.18
N PHE A 405 19.27 -8.98 -18.32
CA PHE A 405 19.48 -10.43 -18.37
C PHE A 405 19.62 -11.00 -19.79
N GLY A 406 19.63 -10.14 -20.82
CA GLY A 406 19.84 -10.55 -22.22
C GLY A 406 18.68 -11.36 -22.81
N VAL A 407 17.47 -11.21 -22.28
CA VAL A 407 16.26 -11.85 -22.83
C VAL A 407 15.93 -11.28 -24.22
N PHE A 408 16.23 -9.99 -24.45
CA PHE A 408 16.17 -9.33 -25.77
C PHE A 408 17.10 -8.11 -25.80
N ASP A 409 17.43 -7.64 -27.00
CA ASP A 409 18.27 -6.46 -27.20
C ASP A 409 17.37 -5.22 -27.38
N LEU A 410 17.57 -4.20 -26.55
CA LEU A 410 16.88 -2.90 -26.65
C LEU A 410 17.44 -2.00 -27.76
N ARG A 411 18.46 -2.45 -28.52
CA ARG A 411 19.11 -1.67 -29.58
C ARG A 411 18.31 -1.58 -30.86
#